data_8414c79f8629278766a07700ac3c45c4
#
_entry.id   8414c79f8629278766a07700ac3c45c4
#
_cell.length_a   1.000
_cell.length_b   1.000
_cell.length_c   1.000
_cell.angle_alpha   90.00
_cell.angle_beta   90.00
_cell.angle_gamma   90.00
#
_symmetry.space_group_name_H-M   'P 1'
#
loop_
_entity.id
_entity.type
_entity.pdbx_description
1 polymer ?
#
loop_
_entity_poly.entity_id
_entity_poly.type
_entity_poly.pdbx_seq_one_letter_code
_entity_poly.pdbx_strand_id
1 'polypeptide(L)'
;NSTDTIIISSAGYETTKFPADNLPTNFQFEIAEKKIQLSDIVLKSSFSSSYTLNDYANCGFNSYTSSGSITQVAQHLQSPIANSLLSELYICKEGDNSIFRIRVYDMDPVTGKPSNELADTIIEVRSGKRHVQVNLEKYHIIIPGKDFFVGIEWLYIPSNESKVKVKSNGQKFRLSQYSPFLFFKNRKSNSDMLEAWQLDYRRKWVSMTGNWTFLNSAKVKY
;
A
#
# COMPACT_ATOMS: atom_id res chain seq x y z
N ASN A 1 8.85 30.69 15.73
CA ASN A 1 9.52 30.07 14.57
C ASN A 1 8.85 28.70 14.37
N SER A 2 7.97 28.60 13.38
CA SER A 2 7.39 27.31 13.00
C SER A 2 8.47 26.52 12.25
N THR A 3 8.80 25.34 12.74
CA THR A 3 9.68 24.38 12.07
C THR A 3 8.89 23.44 11.16
N ASP A 4 7.62 23.76 10.90
CA ASP A 4 6.72 22.92 10.13
C ASP A 4 7.13 22.90 8.65
N THR A 5 6.99 21.77 8.03
CA THR A 5 7.32 21.56 6.62
C THR A 5 6.13 20.92 5.90
N ILE A 6 5.71 21.53 4.81
CA ILE A 6 4.71 20.95 3.90
C ILE A 6 5.43 20.05 2.91
N ILE A 7 4.97 18.80 2.80
CA ILE A 7 5.50 17.83 1.84
C ILE A 7 4.43 17.58 0.78
N ILE A 8 4.77 17.87 -0.47
CA ILE A 8 3.91 17.60 -1.63
C ILE A 8 4.51 16.41 -2.38
N SER A 9 3.73 15.38 -2.57
CA SER A 9 4.12 14.18 -3.31
C SER A 9 2.96 13.69 -4.16
N SER A 10 3.26 13.26 -5.38
CA SER A 10 2.30 12.63 -6.30
C SER A 10 3.02 11.52 -7.07
N ALA A 11 2.27 10.52 -7.53
CA ALA A 11 2.83 9.48 -8.39
C ALA A 11 3.33 10.10 -9.70
N GLY A 12 4.54 9.75 -10.11
CA GLY A 12 5.17 10.31 -11.31
C GLY A 12 5.86 11.66 -11.12
N TYR A 13 5.89 12.21 -9.90
CA TYR A 13 6.53 13.49 -9.60
C TYR A 13 7.54 13.36 -8.46
N GLU A 14 8.51 14.28 -8.42
CA GLU A 14 9.45 14.35 -7.32
C GLU A 14 8.76 14.89 -6.06
N THR A 15 9.09 14.31 -4.92
CA THR A 15 8.58 14.81 -3.64
C THR A 15 9.27 16.13 -3.30
N THR A 16 8.50 17.21 -3.20
CA THR A 16 9.02 18.54 -2.88
C THR A 16 8.62 18.92 -1.46
N LYS A 17 9.56 19.58 -0.74
CA LYS A 17 9.39 20.03 0.63
C LYS A 17 9.45 21.54 0.68
N PHE A 18 8.48 22.16 1.33
CA PHE A 18 8.40 23.60 1.53
C PHE A 18 8.35 23.91 3.02
N PRO A 19 9.25 24.77 3.55
CA PRO A 19 9.08 25.33 4.89
C PRO A 19 7.75 26.09 4.97
N ALA A 20 7.02 25.96 6.07
CA ALA A 20 5.69 26.55 6.20
C ALA A 20 5.70 28.10 6.21
N ASP A 21 6.83 28.70 6.54
CA ASP A 21 7.07 30.16 6.52
C ASP A 21 7.38 30.70 5.12
N ASN A 22 7.68 29.85 4.12
CA ASN A 22 8.02 30.21 2.75
C ASN A 22 6.97 29.74 1.73
N LEU A 23 5.72 29.70 2.11
CA LEU A 23 4.65 29.26 1.20
C LEU A 23 4.32 30.35 0.17
N PRO A 24 4.09 29.96 -1.11
CA PRO A 24 3.60 30.90 -2.12
C PRO A 24 2.25 31.49 -1.70
N THR A 25 2.07 32.80 -1.87
CA THR A 25 0.83 33.49 -1.47
C THR A 25 -0.41 33.04 -2.22
N ASN A 26 -0.24 32.45 -3.41
CA ASN A 26 -1.31 31.89 -4.24
C ASN A 26 -1.55 30.39 -4.00
N PHE A 27 -0.78 29.74 -3.10
CA PHE A 27 -0.84 28.31 -2.86
C PHE A 27 -0.67 27.43 -4.11
N GLN A 28 0.00 27.93 -5.14
CA GLN A 28 0.36 27.16 -6.34
C GLN A 28 1.78 26.63 -6.20
N PHE A 29 1.93 25.33 -6.43
CA PHE A 29 3.20 24.63 -6.32
C PHE A 29 3.52 23.97 -7.66
N GLU A 30 4.72 24.19 -8.14
CA GLU A 30 5.27 23.44 -9.26
C GLU A 30 6.04 22.25 -8.70
N ILE A 31 5.70 21.04 -9.16
CA ILE A 31 6.42 19.82 -8.82
C ILE A 31 7.02 19.24 -10.10
N ALA A 32 8.30 18.88 -10.04
CA ALA A 32 9.02 18.32 -11.18
C ALA A 32 8.56 16.89 -11.45
N GLU A 33 8.41 16.53 -12.72
CA GLU A 33 8.19 15.14 -13.12
C GLU A 33 9.39 14.28 -12.73
N LYS A 34 9.11 13.16 -12.08
CA LYS A 34 10.14 12.16 -11.78
C LYS A 34 10.48 11.42 -13.07
N LYS A 35 11.60 11.77 -13.69
CA LYS A 35 12.13 11.03 -14.84
C LYS A 35 12.61 9.66 -14.34
N ILE A 36 11.77 8.65 -14.49
CA ILE A 36 12.18 7.26 -14.30
C ILE A 36 12.90 6.86 -15.58
N GLN A 37 14.22 6.80 -15.51
CA GLN A 37 15.00 6.23 -16.60
C GLN A 37 14.78 4.71 -16.55
N LEU A 38 13.82 4.24 -17.34
CA LEU A 38 13.63 2.81 -17.54
C LEU A 38 14.89 2.28 -18.25
N SER A 39 15.63 1.42 -17.57
CA SER A 39 16.60 0.57 -18.28
C SER A 39 15.81 -0.22 -19.33
N ASP A 40 16.37 -0.35 -20.53
CA ASP A 40 15.75 -1.08 -21.64
C ASP A 40 15.22 -2.44 -21.16
N ILE A 41 13.90 -2.50 -20.94
CA ILE A 41 13.24 -3.76 -20.62
C ILE A 41 13.06 -4.46 -21.96
N VAL A 42 13.89 -5.46 -22.22
CA VAL A 42 13.63 -6.42 -23.29
C VAL A 42 12.36 -7.19 -22.87
N LEU A 43 11.22 -6.71 -23.30
CA LEU A 43 9.96 -7.41 -23.16
C LEU A 43 10.04 -8.71 -23.98
N LYS A 44 10.42 -9.81 -23.33
CA LYS A 44 10.14 -11.13 -23.88
C LYS A 44 8.63 -11.27 -23.92
N SER A 45 8.07 -11.40 -25.10
CA SER A 45 6.65 -11.29 -25.43
C SER A 45 5.74 -12.40 -24.87
N SER A 46 6.21 -13.27 -23.97
CA SER A 46 5.38 -14.29 -23.35
C SER A 46 5.86 -14.67 -21.95
N PHE A 47 5.19 -14.14 -20.95
CA PHE A 47 5.22 -14.76 -19.64
C PHE A 47 4.48 -16.09 -19.75
N SER A 48 5.22 -17.22 -19.73
CA SER A 48 4.68 -18.54 -20.00
C SER A 48 4.18 -19.25 -18.75
N SER A 49 4.56 -18.78 -17.58
CA SER A 49 4.25 -19.39 -16.30
C SER A 49 3.75 -18.38 -15.29
N SER A 50 2.93 -18.83 -14.34
CA SER A 50 2.47 -17.96 -13.25
C SER A 50 2.64 -18.66 -11.91
N TYR A 51 2.85 -17.88 -10.87
CA TYR A 51 2.95 -18.35 -9.50
C TYR A 51 2.05 -17.53 -8.59
N THR A 52 1.37 -18.20 -7.66
CA THR A 52 0.51 -17.54 -6.66
C THR A 52 1.26 -17.45 -5.34
N LEU A 53 1.41 -16.22 -4.85
CA LEU A 53 2.01 -15.90 -3.56
C LEU A 53 0.91 -15.78 -2.52
N ASN A 54 1.17 -16.19 -1.27
CA ASN A 54 0.20 -16.08 -0.17
C ASN A 54 -1.18 -16.64 -0.53
N ASP A 55 -1.26 -17.89 -0.89
CA ASP A 55 -2.54 -18.51 -1.26
C ASP A 55 -3.41 -18.81 -0.02
N TYR A 56 -4.23 -17.83 0.38
CA TYR A 56 -5.18 -17.97 1.46
C TYR A 56 -6.61 -18.04 0.91
N ALA A 57 -7.19 -19.23 0.98
CA ALA A 57 -8.56 -19.48 0.49
C ALA A 57 -9.64 -18.66 1.21
N ASN A 58 -9.43 -18.25 2.46
CA ASN A 58 -10.42 -17.58 3.28
C ASN A 58 -9.95 -16.21 3.81
N CYS A 59 -10.86 -15.25 3.90
CA CYS A 59 -10.64 -14.01 4.64
C CYS A 59 -10.38 -14.28 6.13
N GLY A 60 -9.58 -13.42 6.77
CA GLY A 60 -9.44 -13.43 8.22
C GLY A 60 -10.74 -13.06 8.94
N PHE A 61 -10.71 -13.17 10.28
CA PHE A 61 -11.85 -12.82 11.12
C PHE A 61 -11.75 -11.41 11.70
N ASN A 62 -10.54 -10.88 11.82
CA ASN A 62 -10.30 -9.54 12.36
C ASN A 62 -10.11 -8.56 11.20
N SER A 63 -10.62 -7.35 11.37
CA SER A 63 -10.40 -6.27 10.41
C SER A 63 -9.53 -5.16 11.00
N TYR A 64 -8.80 -4.50 10.12
CA TYR A 64 -7.93 -3.38 10.43
C TYR A 64 -8.27 -2.20 9.53
N THR A 65 -8.33 -1.01 10.10
CA THR A 65 -8.59 0.22 9.38
C THR A 65 -7.76 1.37 9.94
N SER A 66 -7.69 2.46 9.20
CA SER A 66 -7.04 3.67 9.66
C SER A 66 -8.01 4.61 10.38
N SER A 67 -7.53 5.24 11.45
CA SER A 67 -8.19 6.35 12.13
C SER A 67 -7.54 7.71 11.82
N GLY A 68 -6.74 7.80 10.75
CA GLY A 68 -6.06 9.02 10.33
C GLY A 68 -4.57 9.09 10.66
N SER A 69 -4.06 8.22 11.52
CA SER A 69 -2.64 8.20 11.90
C SER A 69 -1.76 7.31 11.00
N ILE A 70 -2.37 6.33 10.33
CA ILE A 70 -1.68 5.37 9.46
C ILE A 70 -2.23 5.54 8.06
N THR A 71 -1.35 5.89 7.12
CA THR A 71 -1.75 6.17 5.74
C THR A 71 -1.75 4.93 4.85
N GLN A 72 -0.89 3.96 5.16
CA GLN A 72 -0.77 2.73 4.39
C GLN A 72 -0.43 1.56 5.30
N VAL A 73 -0.78 0.37 4.84
CA VAL A 73 -0.16 -0.89 5.27
C VAL A 73 0.45 -1.57 4.07
N ALA A 74 1.60 -2.20 4.24
CA ALA A 74 2.29 -2.91 3.18
C ALA A 74 2.66 -4.33 3.64
N GLN A 75 2.42 -5.30 2.77
CA GLN A 75 2.75 -6.71 2.99
C GLN A 75 3.99 -7.06 2.19
N HIS A 76 5.01 -7.59 2.85
CA HIS A 76 6.15 -8.21 2.18
C HIS A 76 5.72 -9.47 1.45
N LEU A 77 6.17 -9.61 0.23
CA LEU A 77 5.97 -10.77 -0.62
C LEU A 77 7.32 -11.19 -1.24
N GLN A 78 7.46 -12.48 -1.52
CA GLN A 78 8.66 -12.99 -2.17
C GLN A 78 8.28 -13.72 -3.45
N SER A 79 8.73 -13.18 -4.58
CA SER A 79 8.62 -13.83 -5.89
C SER A 79 9.65 -14.96 -6.01
N PRO A 80 9.31 -16.08 -6.63
CA PRO A 80 10.29 -17.15 -6.91
C PRO A 80 11.41 -16.68 -7.83
N ILE A 81 11.13 -15.72 -8.71
CA ILE A 81 12.02 -15.23 -9.76
C ILE A 81 12.04 -13.70 -9.78
N ALA A 82 13.21 -13.12 -9.96
CA ALA A 82 13.37 -11.69 -10.24
C ALA A 82 12.83 -11.33 -11.64
N ASN A 83 12.54 -10.06 -11.88
CA ASN A 83 11.96 -9.52 -13.11
C ASN A 83 10.62 -10.18 -13.49
N SER A 84 9.83 -10.55 -12.48
CA SER A 84 8.49 -11.07 -12.68
C SER A 84 7.46 -9.94 -12.80
N LEU A 85 6.40 -10.16 -13.58
CA LEU A 85 5.28 -9.24 -13.73
C LEU A 85 4.24 -9.49 -12.63
N LEU A 86 3.93 -8.49 -11.82
CA LEU A 86 2.79 -8.56 -10.89
C LEU A 86 1.49 -8.43 -11.69
N SER A 87 0.73 -9.53 -11.75
CA SER A 87 -0.43 -9.60 -12.63
C SER A 87 -1.76 -9.43 -11.92
N GLU A 88 -1.87 -9.88 -10.67
CA GLU A 88 -3.16 -9.94 -9.97
C GLU A 88 -3.00 -9.87 -8.45
N LEU A 89 -3.97 -9.24 -7.78
CA LEU A 89 -4.07 -9.22 -6.33
C LEU A 89 -5.47 -9.67 -5.88
N TYR A 90 -5.51 -10.39 -4.76
CA TYR A 90 -6.74 -10.71 -4.04
C TYR A 90 -6.69 -10.11 -2.64
N ILE A 91 -7.71 -9.32 -2.32
CA ILE A 91 -7.81 -8.58 -1.08
C ILE A 91 -9.16 -8.90 -0.45
N CYS A 92 -9.14 -9.22 0.84
CA CYS A 92 -10.37 -9.32 1.63
C CYS A 92 -10.57 -8.06 2.47
N LYS A 93 -11.75 -7.47 2.34
CA LYS A 93 -12.17 -6.31 3.14
C LYS A 93 -13.63 -6.44 3.55
N GLU A 94 -14.11 -5.59 4.45
CA GLU A 94 -15.55 -5.51 4.68
C GLU A 94 -16.29 -5.09 3.41
N GLY A 95 -17.55 -5.52 3.30
CA GLY A 95 -18.37 -5.30 2.11
C GLY A 95 -18.93 -3.88 1.99
N ASP A 96 -18.11 -2.88 2.28
CA ASP A 96 -18.41 -1.45 2.18
C ASP A 96 -17.95 -0.88 0.83
N ASN A 97 -18.60 0.18 0.36
CA ASN A 97 -18.25 0.82 -0.90
C ASN A 97 -17.07 1.78 -0.69
N SER A 98 -15.87 1.25 -0.65
CA SER A 98 -14.65 1.99 -0.37
C SER A 98 -13.81 2.29 -1.61
N ILE A 99 -13.05 3.37 -1.55
CA ILE A 99 -12.07 3.78 -2.53
C ILE A 99 -10.69 3.78 -1.84
N PHE A 100 -9.75 3.06 -2.42
CA PHE A 100 -8.40 2.96 -1.89
C PHE A 100 -7.38 2.82 -3.02
N ARG A 101 -6.09 2.92 -2.70
CA ARG A 101 -5.04 2.75 -3.71
C ARG A 101 -4.18 1.55 -3.41
N ILE A 102 -3.76 0.88 -4.48
CA ILE A 102 -2.70 -0.12 -4.44
C ILE A 102 -1.38 0.60 -4.65
N ARG A 103 -0.39 0.24 -3.83
CA ARG A 103 0.99 0.67 -3.94
C ARG A 103 1.88 -0.56 -4.06
N VAL A 104 2.91 -0.49 -4.86
CA VAL A 104 3.88 -1.57 -5.00
C VAL A 104 5.27 -0.98 -4.83
N TYR A 105 6.06 -1.57 -3.95
CA TYR A 105 7.40 -1.06 -3.61
C TYR A 105 8.44 -2.16 -3.77
N ASP A 106 9.64 -1.77 -4.15
CA ASP A 106 10.80 -2.62 -3.94
C ASP A 106 11.17 -2.70 -2.45
N MET A 107 12.10 -3.57 -2.13
CA MET A 107 12.68 -3.66 -0.79
C MET A 107 14.03 -2.98 -0.77
N ASP A 108 14.24 -2.10 0.21
CA ASP A 108 15.56 -1.57 0.53
C ASP A 108 16.46 -2.73 1.03
N PRO A 109 17.54 -3.06 0.33
CA PRO A 109 18.36 -4.22 0.67
C PRO A 109 19.14 -4.08 1.99
N VAL A 110 19.29 -2.86 2.50
CA VAL A 110 20.00 -2.59 3.76
C VAL A 110 19.06 -2.64 4.95
N THR A 111 17.90 -2.02 4.83
CA THR A 111 16.95 -1.86 5.94
C THR A 111 15.80 -2.85 5.93
N GLY A 112 15.57 -3.57 4.82
CA GLY A 112 14.46 -4.49 4.63
C GLY A 112 13.08 -3.80 4.54
N LYS A 113 13.03 -2.48 4.39
CA LYS A 113 11.81 -1.68 4.37
C LYS A 113 11.27 -1.49 2.96
N PRO A 114 9.97 -1.15 2.81
CA PRO A 114 9.47 -0.62 1.54
C PRO A 114 10.25 0.62 1.12
N SER A 115 10.70 0.68 -0.14
CA SER A 115 11.56 1.73 -0.68
C SER A 115 10.91 2.42 -1.88
N ASN A 116 11.46 2.23 -3.09
CA ASN A 116 10.95 2.91 -4.27
C ASN A 116 9.61 2.33 -4.74
N GLU A 117 8.71 3.19 -5.16
CA GLU A 117 7.46 2.76 -5.78
C GLU A 117 7.75 2.20 -7.18
N LEU A 118 7.21 1.01 -7.47
CA LEU A 118 7.41 0.30 -8.73
C LEU A 118 6.33 0.61 -9.76
N ALA A 119 5.19 1.13 -9.32
CA ALA A 119 4.13 1.57 -10.22
C ALA A 119 4.37 3.02 -10.65
N ASP A 120 4.33 3.29 -11.94
CA ASP A 120 4.49 4.64 -12.51
C ASP A 120 3.17 5.43 -12.54
N THR A 121 2.06 4.78 -12.25
CA THR A 121 0.72 5.39 -12.25
C THR A 121 -0.05 5.10 -10.97
N ILE A 122 -1.08 5.90 -10.70
CA ILE A 122 -1.98 5.70 -9.56
C ILE A 122 -2.91 4.52 -9.87
N ILE A 123 -2.91 3.53 -8.99
CA ILE A 123 -3.80 2.37 -9.05
C ILE A 123 -4.91 2.55 -8.03
N GLU A 124 -6.00 3.18 -8.45
CA GLU A 124 -7.18 3.38 -7.62
C GLU A 124 -8.16 2.24 -7.80
N VAL A 125 -8.68 1.73 -6.70
CA VAL A 125 -9.67 0.65 -6.64
C VAL A 125 -10.92 1.16 -5.93
N ARG A 126 -12.06 0.97 -6.58
CA ARG A 126 -13.39 1.22 -6.00
C ARG A 126 -14.15 -0.10 -5.94
N SER A 127 -14.57 -0.52 -4.76
CA SER A 127 -15.28 -1.79 -4.62
C SER A 127 -16.21 -1.82 -3.41
N GLY A 128 -17.44 -2.31 -3.61
CA GLY A 128 -18.38 -2.70 -2.56
C GLY A 128 -18.29 -4.19 -2.17
N LYS A 129 -17.41 -4.95 -2.80
CA LYS A 129 -17.28 -6.40 -2.58
C LYS A 129 -16.38 -6.72 -1.40
N ARG A 130 -16.68 -7.82 -0.71
CA ARG A 130 -15.84 -8.39 0.35
C ARG A 130 -14.54 -9.00 -0.21
N HIS A 131 -14.64 -9.66 -1.34
CA HIS A 131 -13.52 -10.25 -2.07
C HIS A 131 -13.23 -9.37 -3.27
N VAL A 132 -12.08 -8.73 -3.27
CA VAL A 132 -11.66 -7.81 -4.34
C VAL A 132 -10.51 -8.42 -5.10
N GLN A 133 -10.74 -8.69 -6.37
CA GLN A 133 -9.71 -9.09 -7.32
C GLN A 133 -9.32 -7.87 -8.14
N VAL A 134 -8.03 -7.58 -8.21
CA VAL A 134 -7.48 -6.46 -8.95
C VAL A 134 -6.54 -6.99 -10.02
N ASN A 135 -6.90 -6.79 -11.29
CA ASN A 135 -6.03 -7.09 -12.41
C ASN A 135 -5.03 -5.94 -12.59
N LEU A 136 -3.74 -6.27 -12.50
CA LEU A 136 -2.62 -5.34 -12.57
C LEU A 136 -1.81 -5.43 -13.88
N GLU A 137 -2.12 -6.37 -14.76
CA GLU A 137 -1.34 -6.59 -16.01
C GLU A 137 -1.17 -5.33 -16.85
N LYS A 138 -2.24 -4.52 -16.95
CA LYS A 138 -2.23 -3.27 -17.71
C LYS A 138 -1.26 -2.20 -17.19
N TYR A 139 -0.80 -2.34 -15.95
CA TYR A 139 0.14 -1.41 -15.32
C TYR A 139 1.60 -1.82 -15.52
N HIS A 140 1.86 -3.01 -16.08
CA HIS A 140 3.19 -3.52 -16.39
C HIS A 140 4.19 -3.42 -15.24
N ILE A 141 3.76 -3.72 -14.01
CA ILE A 141 4.59 -3.62 -12.81
C ILE A 141 5.57 -4.78 -12.77
N ILE A 142 6.82 -4.50 -13.06
CA ILE A 142 7.91 -5.48 -12.99
C ILE A 142 8.54 -5.43 -11.61
N ILE A 143 8.68 -6.60 -10.98
CA ILE A 143 9.36 -6.78 -9.71
C ILE A 143 10.84 -7.05 -9.99
N PRO A 144 11.74 -6.07 -9.76
CA PRO A 144 13.14 -6.19 -10.20
C PRO A 144 13.92 -7.24 -9.42
N GLY A 145 13.66 -7.36 -8.13
CA GLY A 145 14.22 -8.37 -7.25
C GLY A 145 13.28 -9.54 -7.02
N LYS A 146 13.51 -10.27 -5.94
CA LYS A 146 12.55 -11.28 -5.45
C LYS A 146 11.64 -10.69 -4.39
N ASP A 147 12.17 -9.85 -3.53
CA ASP A 147 11.47 -9.27 -2.40
C ASP A 147 10.83 -7.94 -2.80
N PHE A 148 9.56 -7.79 -2.48
CA PHE A 148 8.78 -6.60 -2.78
C PHE A 148 7.63 -6.43 -1.79
N PHE A 149 6.98 -5.27 -1.82
CA PHE A 149 5.83 -4.99 -0.98
C PHE A 149 4.62 -4.61 -1.82
N VAL A 150 3.47 -5.10 -1.38
CA VAL A 150 2.18 -4.60 -1.86
C VAL A 150 1.50 -3.85 -0.73
N GLY A 151 1.22 -2.58 -0.97
CA GLY A 151 0.60 -1.66 -0.02
C GLY A 151 -0.85 -1.35 -0.36
N ILE A 152 -1.64 -1.12 0.68
CA ILE A 152 -2.99 -0.55 0.61
C ILE A 152 -2.93 0.83 1.25
N GLU A 153 -3.25 1.87 0.46
CA GLU A 153 -3.30 3.26 0.92
C GLU A 153 -4.75 3.66 1.19
N TRP A 154 -5.01 4.14 2.41
CA TRP A 154 -6.30 4.73 2.75
C TRP A 154 -6.43 6.14 2.19
N LEU A 155 -7.59 6.42 1.59
CA LEU A 155 -7.95 7.77 1.19
C LEU A 155 -8.86 8.38 2.26
N TYR A 156 -8.41 9.48 2.87
CA TYR A 156 -9.15 10.23 3.89
C TYR A 156 -10.17 11.18 3.24
N ILE A 157 -11.14 10.59 2.56
CA ILE A 157 -12.22 11.29 1.87
C ILE A 157 -13.56 11.03 2.56
N PRO A 158 -14.53 11.94 2.46
CA PRO A 158 -15.82 11.80 3.14
C PRO A 158 -16.56 10.51 2.84
N SER A 159 -16.45 9.99 1.61
CA SER A 159 -17.11 8.74 1.20
C SER A 159 -16.53 7.48 1.87
N ASN A 160 -15.32 7.56 2.41
CA ASN A 160 -14.67 6.48 3.15
C ASN A 160 -14.80 6.63 4.66
N GLU A 161 -15.25 7.80 5.14
CA GLU A 161 -15.32 8.08 6.57
C GLU A 161 -16.54 7.44 7.22
N SER A 162 -16.33 6.79 8.35
CA SER A 162 -17.37 6.36 9.29
C SER A 162 -17.02 6.83 10.69
N LYS A 163 -18.04 7.13 11.50
CA LYS A 163 -17.86 7.59 12.89
C LYS A 163 -18.35 6.54 13.85
N VAL A 164 -17.44 5.95 14.61
CA VAL A 164 -17.75 4.97 15.64
C VAL A 164 -17.77 5.62 17.02
N LYS A 165 -18.69 5.17 17.89
CA LYS A 165 -18.71 5.57 19.30
C LYS A 165 -17.78 4.66 20.07
N VAL A 166 -16.80 5.24 20.73
CA VAL A 166 -15.83 4.53 21.57
C VAL A 166 -16.00 4.97 23.01
N LYS A 167 -15.84 4.05 23.95
CA LYS A 167 -15.81 4.35 25.38
C LYS A 167 -14.41 4.02 25.92
N SER A 168 -13.73 5.02 26.49
CA SER A 168 -12.45 4.82 27.16
C SER A 168 -12.45 5.60 28.46
N ASN A 169 -11.98 5.00 29.53
CA ASN A 169 -11.95 5.60 30.88
C ASN A 169 -13.30 6.22 31.33
N GLY A 170 -14.40 5.55 31.00
CA GLY A 170 -15.75 6.02 31.33
C GLY A 170 -16.31 7.11 30.41
N GLN A 171 -15.49 7.76 29.60
CA GLN A 171 -15.91 8.80 28.66
C GLN A 171 -16.27 8.21 27.29
N LYS A 172 -17.31 8.78 26.67
CA LYS A 172 -17.74 8.42 25.31
C LYS A 172 -17.23 9.47 24.34
N PHE A 173 -16.56 9.05 23.27
CA PHE A 173 -16.14 9.92 22.19
C PHE A 173 -16.43 9.28 20.82
N ARG A 174 -16.40 10.09 19.78
CA ARG A 174 -16.53 9.61 18.41
C ARG A 174 -15.16 9.57 17.78
N LEU A 175 -14.82 8.43 17.18
CA LEU A 175 -13.58 8.24 16.42
C LEU A 175 -13.93 8.10 14.94
N SER A 176 -13.26 8.85 14.09
CA SER A 176 -13.34 8.65 12.65
C SER A 176 -12.50 7.43 12.25
N GLN A 177 -13.09 6.59 11.43
CA GLN A 177 -12.42 5.45 10.79
C GLN A 177 -12.63 5.54 9.29
N TYR A 178 -11.66 5.08 8.53
CA TYR A 178 -11.67 5.20 7.07
C TYR A 178 -11.59 3.83 6.40
N SER A 179 -12.54 3.55 5.54
CA SER A 179 -12.54 2.37 4.68
C SER A 179 -11.35 2.38 3.70
N PRO A 180 -10.86 1.20 3.28
CA PRO A 180 -11.40 -0.13 3.56
C PRO A 180 -11.04 -0.65 4.95
N PHE A 181 -11.91 -1.50 5.50
CA PHE A 181 -11.60 -2.34 6.65
C PHE A 181 -11.02 -3.64 6.13
N LEU A 182 -9.71 -3.78 6.20
CA LEU A 182 -8.98 -4.92 5.66
C LEU A 182 -9.03 -6.11 6.61
N PHE A 183 -9.42 -7.28 6.13
CA PHE A 183 -9.29 -8.49 6.92
C PHE A 183 -7.84 -8.93 6.99
N PHE A 184 -7.44 -9.40 8.16
CA PHE A 184 -6.10 -9.93 8.37
C PHE A 184 -6.15 -11.29 9.08
N LYS A 185 -5.08 -12.04 8.90
CA LYS A 185 -4.83 -13.31 9.59
C LYS A 185 -3.58 -13.21 10.42
N ASN A 186 -3.62 -13.84 11.59
CA ASN A 186 -2.41 -14.15 12.34
C ASN A 186 -1.84 -15.46 11.78
N ARG A 187 -0.59 -15.43 11.35
CA ARG A 187 0.14 -16.64 11.00
C ARG A 187 0.57 -17.36 12.27
N LYS A 188 0.26 -18.66 12.35
CA LYS A 188 0.84 -19.53 13.37
C LYS A 188 2.20 -20.00 12.84
N SER A 189 3.28 -19.69 13.61
CA SER A 189 4.65 -20.20 13.48
C SER A 189 5.63 -19.61 12.47
N ASN A 190 6.84 -19.73 12.82
CA ASN A 190 8.18 -19.29 12.58
C ASN A 190 8.83 -19.58 11.21
N SER A 191 8.15 -20.04 10.21
CA SER A 191 8.73 -20.22 8.89
C SER A 191 8.21 -19.13 7.95
N ASP A 192 9.10 -18.39 7.36
CA ASP A 192 8.87 -17.40 6.31
C ASP A 192 8.11 -16.15 6.78
N MET A 193 8.74 -15.40 7.68
CA MET A 193 8.19 -14.13 8.21
C MET A 193 8.20 -13.05 7.11
N LEU A 194 7.19 -13.08 6.27
CA LEU A 194 6.89 -11.95 5.40
C LEU A 194 6.25 -10.87 6.27
N GLU A 195 7.02 -9.86 6.61
CA GLU A 195 6.62 -8.80 7.53
C GLU A 195 5.54 -7.90 6.93
N ALA A 196 4.62 -7.45 7.77
CA ALA A 196 3.75 -6.35 7.44
C ALA A 196 4.33 -5.04 8.01
N TRP A 197 4.20 -3.98 7.25
CA TRP A 197 4.67 -2.64 7.59
C TRP A 197 3.52 -1.65 7.53
N GLN A 198 3.57 -0.61 8.36
CA GLN A 198 2.65 0.51 8.28
C GLN A 198 3.40 1.80 8.04
N LEU A 199 2.83 2.66 7.19
CA LEU A 199 3.32 4.01 6.95
C LEU A 199 2.48 4.98 7.78
N ASP A 200 3.11 5.67 8.72
CA ASP A 200 2.45 6.68 9.54
C ASP A 200 2.26 8.01 8.77
N TYR A 201 1.53 8.95 9.37
CA TYR A 201 1.30 10.29 8.81
C TYR A 201 2.60 11.11 8.66
N ARG A 202 3.67 10.75 9.38
CA ARG A 202 5.01 11.36 9.28
C ARG A 202 5.86 10.74 8.17
N ARG A 203 5.27 9.87 7.37
CA ARG A 203 5.94 9.15 6.27
C ARG A 203 7.06 8.22 6.74
N LYS A 204 6.89 7.63 7.91
CA LYS A 204 7.84 6.65 8.44
C LYS A 204 7.26 5.25 8.35
N TRP A 205 8.01 4.34 7.74
CA TRP A 205 7.71 2.92 7.77
C TRP A 205 8.06 2.33 9.13
N VAL A 206 7.10 1.65 9.74
CA VAL A 206 7.22 0.96 11.01
C VAL A 206 6.76 -0.48 10.83
N SER A 207 7.59 -1.45 11.24
CA SER A 207 7.21 -2.86 11.21
C SER A 207 6.04 -3.10 12.15
N MET A 208 5.05 -3.84 11.69
CA MET A 208 3.94 -4.26 12.51
C MET A 208 4.36 -5.47 13.33
N THR A 209 4.32 -5.32 14.65
CA THR A 209 4.60 -6.42 15.57
C THR A 209 3.51 -7.49 15.47
N GLY A 210 3.89 -8.70 15.08
CA GLY A 210 2.99 -9.83 14.92
C GLY A 210 2.99 -10.39 13.49
N ASN A 211 2.60 -11.63 13.35
CA ASN A 211 2.56 -12.36 12.08
C ASN A 211 1.27 -12.02 11.31
N TRP A 212 1.14 -10.77 10.86
CA TRP A 212 -0.06 -10.27 10.19
C TRP A 212 0.06 -10.38 8.68
N THR A 213 -1.00 -10.80 8.01
CA THR A 213 -1.09 -10.74 6.56
C THR A 213 -2.43 -10.11 6.15
N PHE A 214 -2.36 -9.10 5.29
CA PHE A 214 -3.51 -8.35 4.77
C PHE A 214 -3.91 -8.80 3.36
N LEU A 215 -2.97 -9.38 2.61
CA LEU A 215 -3.24 -9.87 1.27
C LEU A 215 -3.58 -11.34 1.31
N ASN A 216 -4.66 -11.71 0.62
CA ASN A 216 -5.04 -13.10 0.46
C ASN A 216 -4.12 -13.82 -0.51
N SER A 217 -3.90 -13.23 -1.67
CA SER A 217 -2.91 -13.73 -2.62
C SER A 217 -2.48 -12.65 -3.60
N ALA A 218 -1.31 -12.86 -4.20
CA ALA A 218 -0.82 -12.13 -5.34
C ALA A 218 -0.37 -13.13 -6.41
N LYS A 219 -0.53 -12.78 -7.68
CA LYS A 219 -0.08 -13.61 -8.78
C LYS A 219 1.01 -12.89 -9.56
N VAL A 220 2.11 -13.59 -9.78
CA VAL A 220 3.21 -13.13 -10.62
C VAL A 220 3.37 -14.02 -11.84
N LYS A 221 3.78 -13.43 -12.96
CA LYS A 221 4.08 -14.13 -14.22
C LYS A 221 5.56 -14.00 -14.55
N TYR A 222 6.14 -15.01 -15.18
CA TYR A 222 7.56 -15.05 -15.57
C TYR A 222 7.79 -15.90 -16.82
#